data_bb83cb0212067599bc71d3669b34b3f3
#
_entry.id   bb83cb0212067599bc71d3669b34b3f3
#
_cell.length_a   1.000
_cell.length_b   1.000
_cell.length_c   1.000
_cell.angle_alpha   90.00
_cell.angle_beta   90.00
_cell.angle_gamma   90.00
#
_symmetry.space_group_name_H-M   'P 1'
#
loop_
_entity.id
_entity.type
_entity.pdbx_description
1 polymer ?
#
loop_
_entity_poly.entity_id
_entity_poly.type
_entity_poly.pdbx_seq_one_letter_code
_entity_poly.pdbx_strand_id
1 'polypeptide(L)'
;WNRNLIANPQALIQRLLSDSIRVTVNEHPHDGVQINQSFYPEFMRAMGKDPTKKETLLFDASDSTYMRNYLYYTRRENRQYGVAFWWIDWQQDYLYPYIRGTKTRTLSWLNKLFYEDTEQGGLRGANYSRWGGWGDHRHPLYFSGDARSNWPVLAFEVKLSQTSGNQGCYYWIHDTGGFHGGTQP
;
A
#
# COMPACT_ATOMS: atom_id res chain seq x y z
N TRP A 1 -2.14 -14.97 1.21
CA TRP A 1 -3.05 -15.20 2.34
C TRP A 1 -2.51 -16.30 3.26
N ASN A 2 -2.51 -16.07 4.55
CA ASN A 2 -2.25 -17.12 5.52
C ASN A 2 -3.52 -17.98 5.68
N ARG A 3 -3.52 -19.15 5.02
CA ARG A 3 -4.68 -20.05 5.01
C ARG A 3 -4.96 -20.71 6.37
N ASN A 4 -4.00 -20.71 7.30
CA ASN A 4 -4.23 -21.18 8.66
C ASN A 4 -5.07 -20.19 9.48
N LEU A 5 -5.01 -18.91 9.16
CA LEU A 5 -5.81 -17.87 9.81
C LEU A 5 -7.12 -17.61 9.05
N ILE A 6 -7.04 -17.55 7.73
CA ILE A 6 -8.20 -17.31 6.86
C ILE A 6 -8.23 -18.43 5.82
N ALA A 7 -8.92 -19.49 6.13
CA ALA A 7 -8.95 -20.70 5.31
C ALA A 7 -9.48 -20.42 3.89
N ASN A 8 -10.50 -19.56 3.77
CA ASN A 8 -11.08 -19.16 2.48
C ASN A 8 -11.26 -17.64 2.39
N PRO A 9 -10.20 -16.89 1.98
CA PRO A 9 -10.28 -15.44 1.85
C PRO A 9 -11.28 -14.98 0.80
N GLN A 10 -11.50 -15.73 -0.26
CA GLN A 10 -12.52 -15.41 -1.26
C GLN A 10 -13.91 -15.38 -0.64
N ALA A 11 -14.29 -16.42 0.10
CA ALA A 11 -15.59 -16.47 0.77
C ALA A 11 -15.77 -15.36 1.79
N LEU A 12 -14.71 -15.05 2.56
CA LEU A 12 -14.71 -13.94 3.51
C LEU A 12 -14.96 -12.59 2.81
N ILE A 13 -14.21 -12.29 1.75
CA ILE A 13 -14.35 -11.04 1.02
C ILE A 13 -15.73 -10.93 0.36
N GLN A 14 -16.21 -12.01 -0.26
CA GLN A 14 -17.55 -12.03 -0.86
C GLN A 14 -18.65 -11.81 0.17
N ARG A 15 -18.51 -12.37 1.37
CA ARG A 15 -19.43 -12.11 2.48
C ARG A 15 -19.45 -10.64 2.87
N LEU A 16 -18.28 -10.02 3.07
CA LEU A 16 -18.18 -8.60 3.41
C LEU A 16 -18.76 -7.71 2.31
N LEU A 17 -18.52 -8.04 1.05
CA LEU A 17 -19.09 -7.32 -0.08
C LEU A 17 -20.62 -7.41 -0.12
N SER A 18 -21.21 -8.57 0.26
CA SER A 18 -22.66 -8.71 0.35
C SER A 18 -23.28 -7.80 1.42
N ASP A 19 -22.50 -7.44 2.43
CA ASP A 19 -22.87 -6.48 3.46
C ASP A 19 -22.44 -5.03 3.09
N SER A 20 -22.08 -4.78 1.83
CA SER A 20 -21.58 -3.50 1.31
C SER A 20 -20.28 -3.01 1.94
N ILE A 21 -19.49 -3.91 2.52
CA ILE A 21 -18.18 -3.61 3.11
C ILE A 21 -17.10 -3.92 2.09
N ARG A 22 -16.33 -2.88 1.70
CA ARG A 22 -15.17 -3.03 0.83
C ARG A 22 -13.93 -3.36 1.64
N VAL A 23 -13.09 -4.23 1.09
CA VAL A 23 -11.87 -4.72 1.74
C VAL A 23 -10.65 -4.09 1.10
N THR A 24 -9.72 -3.66 1.91
CA THR A 24 -8.33 -3.34 1.53
C THR A 24 -7.37 -4.30 2.19
N VAL A 25 -6.20 -4.47 1.60
CA VAL A 25 -5.11 -5.28 2.17
C VAL A 25 -3.82 -4.48 2.22
N ASN A 26 -3.04 -4.71 3.26
CA ASN A 26 -1.74 -4.08 3.45
C ASN A 26 -0.68 -4.72 2.54
N GLU A 27 0.21 -3.91 2.01
CA GLU A 27 1.40 -4.38 1.29
C GLU A 27 2.62 -3.48 1.55
N HIS A 28 3.79 -4.10 1.52
CA HIS A 28 5.10 -3.48 1.70
C HIS A 28 5.92 -3.66 0.42
N PRO A 29 5.71 -2.87 -0.63
CA PRO A 29 6.38 -3.06 -1.92
C PRO A 29 7.91 -3.08 -1.83
N HIS A 30 8.50 -2.30 -0.91
CA HIS A 30 9.96 -2.20 -0.73
C HIS A 30 10.64 -3.52 -0.33
N ASP A 31 9.88 -4.49 0.20
CA ASP A 31 10.41 -5.82 0.52
C ASP A 31 10.76 -6.62 -0.74
N GLY A 32 10.33 -6.14 -1.91
CA GLY A 32 10.47 -6.84 -3.18
C GLY A 32 9.57 -8.07 -3.27
N VAL A 33 9.86 -8.93 -4.24
CA VAL A 33 9.10 -10.19 -4.44
C VAL A 33 9.86 -11.34 -3.82
N GLN A 34 9.22 -11.98 -2.82
CA GLN A 34 9.81 -13.00 -1.99
C GLN A 34 9.50 -14.42 -2.48
N ILE A 35 10.40 -15.37 -2.21
CA ILE A 35 10.32 -16.77 -2.66
C ILE A 35 9.06 -17.50 -2.18
N ASN A 36 8.54 -17.12 -1.01
CA ASN A 36 7.37 -17.75 -0.38
C ASN A 36 6.02 -17.25 -0.91
N GLN A 37 6.03 -16.28 -1.80
CA GLN A 37 4.79 -15.75 -2.40
C GLN A 37 4.31 -16.70 -3.51
N SER A 38 3.01 -16.98 -3.53
CA SER A 38 2.40 -17.94 -4.46
C SER A 38 2.65 -17.61 -5.93
N PHE A 39 2.74 -16.34 -6.26
CA PHE A 39 2.96 -15.85 -7.64
C PHE A 39 4.46 -15.73 -8.01
N TYR A 40 5.38 -15.94 -7.06
CA TYR A 40 6.82 -15.76 -7.28
C TYR A 40 7.35 -16.43 -8.55
N PRO A 41 7.06 -17.72 -8.84
CA PRO A 41 7.62 -18.37 -10.03
C PRO A 41 7.18 -17.72 -11.34
N GLU A 42 5.94 -17.28 -11.41
CA GLU A 42 5.40 -16.63 -12.62
C GLU A 42 5.95 -15.22 -12.78
N PHE A 43 6.03 -14.47 -11.68
CA PHE A 43 6.63 -13.15 -11.65
C PHE A 43 8.09 -13.19 -12.13
N MET A 44 8.90 -14.12 -11.59
CA MET A 44 10.31 -14.25 -11.97
C MET A 44 10.47 -14.56 -13.46
N ARG A 45 9.65 -15.45 -14.03
CA ARG A 45 9.67 -15.72 -15.48
C ARG A 45 9.30 -14.48 -16.30
N ALA A 46 8.29 -13.71 -15.85
CA ALA A 46 7.89 -12.46 -16.50
C ALA A 46 8.99 -11.39 -16.46
N MET A 47 9.86 -11.46 -15.45
CA MET A 47 11.05 -10.62 -15.34
C MET A 47 12.29 -11.20 -16.09
N GLY A 48 12.13 -12.30 -16.85
CA GLY A 48 13.25 -12.97 -17.53
C GLY A 48 14.22 -13.66 -16.57
N LYS A 49 13.79 -14.00 -15.37
CA LYS A 49 14.58 -14.62 -14.30
C LYS A 49 14.22 -16.09 -14.11
N ASP A 50 15.20 -16.87 -13.66
CA ASP A 50 15.00 -18.27 -13.32
C ASP A 50 14.48 -18.42 -11.88
N PRO A 51 13.23 -18.86 -11.66
CA PRO A 51 12.66 -19.00 -10.30
C PRO A 51 13.34 -20.12 -9.49
N THR A 52 14.07 -21.03 -10.12
CA THR A 52 14.74 -22.13 -9.39
C THR A 52 15.94 -21.65 -8.60
N LYS A 53 16.50 -20.49 -8.93
CA LYS A 53 17.59 -19.86 -8.18
C LYS A 53 17.16 -19.33 -6.81
N LYS A 54 15.86 -19.20 -6.57
CA LYS A 54 15.29 -18.77 -5.28
C LYS A 54 15.88 -17.45 -4.77
N GLU A 55 16.07 -16.48 -5.65
CA GLU A 55 16.56 -15.14 -5.32
C GLU A 55 15.38 -14.21 -5.06
N THR A 56 15.47 -13.39 -4.02
CA THR A 56 14.54 -12.26 -3.85
C THR A 56 14.78 -11.25 -4.95
N LEU A 57 13.73 -10.82 -5.65
CA LEU A 57 13.85 -9.72 -6.59
C LEU A 57 13.56 -8.41 -5.86
N LEU A 58 14.60 -7.58 -5.73
CA LEU A 58 14.52 -6.30 -5.05
C LEU A 58 13.53 -5.36 -5.74
N PHE A 59 12.87 -4.56 -4.93
CA PHE A 59 11.92 -3.56 -5.41
C PHE A 59 12.62 -2.44 -6.20
N ASP A 60 12.12 -2.13 -7.39
CA ASP A 60 12.56 -0.98 -8.19
C ASP A 60 11.37 -0.28 -8.84
N ALA A 61 10.89 0.78 -8.21
CA ALA A 61 9.79 1.60 -8.72
C ALA A 61 10.14 2.40 -9.99
N SER A 62 11.42 2.46 -10.35
CA SER A 62 11.91 3.12 -11.57
C SER A 62 11.89 2.20 -12.78
N ASP A 63 11.77 0.90 -12.59
CA ASP A 63 11.65 -0.08 -13.66
C ASP A 63 10.19 -0.29 -14.03
N SER A 64 9.80 0.20 -15.20
CA SER A 64 8.41 0.08 -15.68
C SER A 64 7.97 -1.37 -15.93
N THR A 65 8.91 -2.26 -16.30
CA THR A 65 8.63 -3.69 -16.45
C THR A 65 8.40 -4.34 -15.11
N TYR A 66 9.23 -4.00 -14.10
CA TYR A 66 9.02 -4.45 -12.73
C TYR A 66 7.65 -4.00 -12.23
N MET A 67 7.34 -2.70 -12.30
CA MET A 67 6.10 -2.15 -11.76
C MET A 67 4.85 -2.73 -12.43
N ARG A 68 4.84 -2.89 -13.75
CA ARG A 68 3.73 -3.53 -14.47
C ARG A 68 3.50 -4.96 -13.99
N ASN A 69 4.57 -5.75 -13.90
CA ASN A 69 4.48 -7.13 -13.41
C ASN A 69 4.10 -7.19 -11.92
N TYR A 70 4.65 -6.29 -11.10
CA TYR A 70 4.33 -6.20 -9.68
C TYR A 70 2.82 -5.97 -9.49
N LEU A 71 2.26 -4.94 -10.10
CA LEU A 71 0.83 -4.62 -10.01
C LEU A 71 -0.07 -5.75 -10.54
N TYR A 72 0.37 -6.47 -11.55
CA TYR A 72 -0.38 -7.62 -12.08
C TYR A 72 -0.34 -8.82 -11.13
N TYR A 73 0.85 -9.33 -10.82
CA TYR A 73 1.00 -10.61 -10.11
C TYR A 73 0.61 -10.53 -8.63
N THR A 74 0.93 -9.43 -7.94
CA THR A 74 0.57 -9.26 -6.53
C THR A 74 -0.94 -9.12 -6.31
N ARG A 75 -1.67 -8.65 -7.33
CA ARG A 75 -3.06 -8.20 -7.17
C ARG A 75 -4.09 -9.07 -7.85
N ARG A 76 -3.72 -9.85 -8.87
CA ARG A 76 -4.69 -10.59 -9.68
C ARG A 76 -5.62 -11.49 -8.86
N GLU A 77 -5.08 -12.25 -7.91
CA GLU A 77 -5.87 -13.11 -7.03
C GLU A 77 -6.80 -12.30 -6.13
N ASN A 78 -6.25 -11.28 -5.48
CA ASN A 78 -7.01 -10.41 -4.57
C ASN A 78 -8.11 -9.64 -5.27
N ARG A 79 -7.88 -9.19 -6.50
CA ARG A 79 -8.92 -8.57 -7.34
C ARG A 79 -10.05 -9.53 -7.67
N GLN A 80 -9.73 -10.78 -8.02
CA GLN A 80 -10.74 -11.81 -8.27
C GLN A 80 -11.61 -12.08 -7.04
N TYR A 81 -11.05 -11.93 -5.84
CA TYR A 81 -11.80 -12.03 -4.59
C TYR A 81 -12.65 -10.79 -4.29
N GLY A 82 -12.32 -9.64 -4.88
CA GLY A 82 -13.05 -8.39 -4.70
C GLY A 82 -12.36 -7.40 -3.75
N VAL A 83 -11.04 -7.53 -3.54
CA VAL A 83 -10.26 -6.48 -2.85
C VAL A 83 -10.35 -5.19 -3.66
N ALA A 84 -10.73 -4.10 -3.00
CA ALA A 84 -11.08 -2.85 -3.68
C ALA A 84 -9.87 -1.96 -3.96
N PHE A 85 -8.95 -1.88 -3.03
CA PHE A 85 -7.74 -1.04 -3.13
C PHE A 85 -6.66 -1.57 -2.18
N TRP A 86 -5.47 -0.92 -2.15
CA TRP A 86 -4.32 -1.38 -1.38
C TRP A 86 -3.86 -0.32 -0.39
N TRP A 87 -3.36 -0.79 0.74
CA TRP A 87 -2.69 0.00 1.75
C TRP A 87 -1.19 -0.17 1.61
N ILE A 88 -0.52 0.85 1.06
CA ILE A 88 0.94 0.92 1.01
C ILE A 88 1.43 1.41 2.37
N ASP A 89 2.08 0.55 3.12
CA ASP A 89 2.74 0.96 4.34
C ASP A 89 4.20 1.33 4.09
N TRP A 90 4.82 2.08 5.02
CA TRP A 90 6.16 2.66 4.93
C TRP A 90 6.32 3.69 3.80
N GLN A 91 7.44 4.45 3.86
CA GLN A 91 7.76 5.48 2.85
C GLN A 91 8.25 4.93 1.52
N GLN A 92 8.60 3.63 1.44
CA GLN A 92 9.08 2.95 0.24
C GLN A 92 10.41 3.49 -0.30
N ASP A 93 11.20 4.15 0.55
CA ASP A 93 12.43 4.88 0.20
C ASP A 93 13.73 4.19 0.69
N TYR A 94 13.62 3.00 1.26
CA TYR A 94 14.75 2.26 1.84
C TYR A 94 15.88 2.00 0.85
N LEU A 95 15.58 1.51 -0.36
CA LEU A 95 16.58 1.25 -1.39
C LEU A 95 16.78 2.46 -2.31
N TYR A 96 15.66 3.05 -2.73
CA TYR A 96 15.65 4.14 -3.70
C TYR A 96 14.68 5.23 -3.24
N PRO A 97 15.18 6.31 -2.61
CA PRO A 97 14.32 7.39 -2.11
C PRO A 97 13.63 8.19 -3.22
N TYR A 98 14.17 8.12 -4.43
CA TYR A 98 13.66 8.82 -5.61
C TYR A 98 13.60 7.90 -6.82
N ILE A 99 12.66 8.17 -7.70
CA ILE A 99 12.61 7.55 -9.02
C ILE A 99 13.85 7.99 -9.82
N ARG A 100 14.53 7.01 -10.39
CA ARG A 100 15.83 7.18 -11.06
C ARG A 100 15.79 8.31 -12.10
N GLY A 101 16.74 9.20 -12.04
CA GLY A 101 16.85 10.36 -12.93
C GLY A 101 15.85 11.49 -12.65
N THR A 102 15.12 11.42 -11.55
CA THR A 102 14.13 12.44 -11.17
C THR A 102 14.31 12.93 -9.72
N LYS A 103 13.50 13.93 -9.34
CA LYS A 103 13.34 14.36 -7.93
C LYS A 103 12.02 13.87 -7.33
N THR A 104 11.32 12.97 -8.00
CA THR A 104 10.05 12.41 -7.53
C THR A 104 10.32 11.35 -6.47
N ARG A 105 9.76 11.53 -5.28
CA ARG A 105 9.87 10.52 -4.20
C ARG A 105 9.19 9.23 -4.60
N THR A 106 9.76 8.11 -4.19
CA THR A 106 9.25 6.77 -4.51
C THR A 106 7.82 6.58 -4.04
N LEU A 107 7.47 6.98 -2.81
CA LEU A 107 6.10 6.86 -2.32
C LEU A 107 5.09 7.71 -3.11
N SER A 108 5.44 8.96 -3.47
CA SER A 108 4.57 9.80 -4.31
C SER A 108 4.31 9.17 -5.68
N TRP A 109 5.32 8.54 -6.27
CA TRP A 109 5.18 7.82 -7.53
C TRP A 109 4.29 6.59 -7.40
N LEU A 110 4.48 5.81 -6.33
CA LEU A 110 3.65 4.65 -6.05
C LEU A 110 2.20 5.04 -5.78
N ASN A 111 1.94 6.11 -5.02
CA ASN A 111 0.60 6.62 -4.79
C ASN A 111 -0.13 6.89 -6.11
N LYS A 112 0.57 7.50 -7.08
CA LYS A 112 0.03 7.71 -8.43
C LYS A 112 -0.27 6.39 -9.13
N LEU A 113 0.70 5.48 -9.20
CA LEU A 113 0.52 4.21 -9.91
C LEU A 113 -0.58 3.34 -9.29
N PHE A 114 -0.66 3.30 -7.96
CA PHE A 114 -1.67 2.53 -7.23
C PHE A 114 -3.07 3.13 -7.39
N TYR A 115 -3.17 4.45 -7.39
CA TYR A 115 -4.42 5.14 -7.67
C TYR A 115 -4.93 4.82 -9.08
N GLU A 116 -4.08 4.99 -10.10
CA GLU A 116 -4.43 4.70 -11.50
C GLU A 116 -4.77 3.23 -11.72
N ASP A 117 -4.06 2.32 -11.06
CA ASP A 117 -4.29 0.88 -11.13
C ASP A 117 -5.63 0.44 -10.53
N THR A 118 -6.17 1.20 -9.58
CA THR A 118 -7.50 0.95 -8.98
C THR A 118 -8.62 1.73 -9.66
N GLU A 119 -8.31 2.64 -10.58
CA GLU A 119 -9.29 3.42 -11.33
C GLU A 119 -9.92 2.54 -12.43
N GLN A 120 -10.96 1.82 -12.07
CA GLN A 120 -11.62 0.85 -12.93
C GLN A 120 -13.15 1.02 -12.92
N GLY A 121 -13.79 0.68 -14.04
CA GLY A 121 -15.24 0.63 -14.12
C GLY A 121 -15.97 1.95 -13.90
N GLY A 122 -15.29 3.09 -14.20
CA GLY A 122 -15.84 4.44 -14.00
C GLY A 122 -15.81 4.92 -12.55
N LEU A 123 -15.22 4.15 -11.65
CA LEU A 123 -14.95 4.57 -10.28
C LEU A 123 -13.62 5.30 -10.21
N ARG A 124 -13.52 6.28 -9.31
CA ARG A 124 -12.25 6.92 -8.99
C ARG A 124 -11.30 5.92 -8.37
N GLY A 125 -10.01 6.05 -8.67
CA GLY A 125 -8.97 5.29 -8.02
C GLY A 125 -8.93 5.54 -6.52
N ALA A 126 -8.34 4.59 -5.80
CA ALA A 126 -8.08 4.72 -4.37
C ALA A 126 -6.77 4.01 -4.01
N ASN A 127 -6.01 4.63 -3.14
CA ASN A 127 -4.92 3.99 -2.43
C ASN A 127 -4.84 4.58 -1.02
N TYR A 128 -4.31 3.82 -0.12
CA TYR A 128 -4.13 4.20 1.26
C TYR A 128 -2.65 4.13 1.60
N SER A 129 -2.05 5.22 2.07
CA SER A 129 -0.60 5.27 2.32
C SER A 129 -0.24 6.35 3.34
N ARG A 130 1.04 6.37 3.72
CA ARG A 130 1.63 7.55 4.36
C ARG A 130 1.73 8.69 3.34
N TRP A 131 1.85 9.94 3.81
CA TRP A 131 1.98 11.09 2.92
C TRP A 131 3.35 11.07 2.22
N GLY A 132 3.36 11.06 0.89
CA GLY A 132 4.57 10.98 0.07
C GLY A 132 5.14 12.33 -0.36
N GLY A 133 4.42 13.42 -0.16
CA GLY A 133 4.90 14.76 -0.49
C GLY A 133 3.94 15.61 -1.31
N TRP A 134 4.49 16.61 -2.01
CA TRP A 134 3.71 17.52 -2.83
C TRP A 134 2.95 16.82 -3.95
N GLY A 135 1.68 17.14 -4.09
CA GLY A 135 0.80 16.55 -5.11
C GLY A 135 0.01 15.33 -4.62
N ASP A 136 0.28 14.82 -3.44
CA ASP A 136 -0.39 13.64 -2.89
C ASP A 136 -1.90 13.84 -2.63
N HIS A 137 -2.36 15.08 -2.41
CA HIS A 137 -3.78 15.40 -2.30
C HIS A 137 -4.66 14.83 -3.42
N ARG A 138 -4.04 14.41 -4.53
CA ARG A 138 -4.71 13.73 -5.64
C ARG A 138 -4.97 12.24 -5.37
N HIS A 139 -4.37 11.66 -4.32
CA HIS A 139 -4.43 10.24 -3.98
C HIS A 139 -4.92 10.11 -2.52
N PRO A 140 -6.21 9.99 -2.30
CA PRO A 140 -6.93 10.64 -1.20
C PRO A 140 -6.87 10.05 0.20
N LEU A 141 -6.27 8.88 0.45
CA LEU A 141 -6.35 8.23 1.76
C LEU A 141 -4.97 8.16 2.43
N TYR A 142 -4.86 8.70 3.64
CA TYR A 142 -3.61 8.82 4.37
C TYR A 142 -3.71 8.31 5.80
N PHE A 143 -2.58 7.88 6.36
CA PHE A 143 -2.45 7.69 7.80
C PHE A 143 -1.14 8.29 8.33
N SER A 144 -1.12 8.58 9.63
CA SER A 144 0.03 9.23 10.28
C SER A 144 1.22 8.30 10.47
N GLY A 145 1.02 6.99 10.32
CA GLY A 145 2.03 5.97 10.58
C GLY A 145 2.15 5.63 12.05
N ASP A 146 3.30 5.06 12.44
CA ASP A 146 3.57 4.46 13.73
C ASP A 146 3.77 5.52 14.84
N ALA A 147 2.70 6.22 15.16
CA ALA A 147 2.71 7.30 16.12
C ALA A 147 2.91 6.79 17.57
N ARG A 148 3.54 7.58 18.42
CA ARG A 148 3.67 7.25 19.84
C ARG A 148 2.40 7.53 20.61
N SER A 149 2.02 6.62 21.50
CA SER A 149 0.87 6.74 22.43
C SER A 149 1.18 7.73 23.53
N ASN A 150 1.06 9.04 23.28
CA ASN A 150 1.21 10.10 24.27
C ASN A 150 0.42 11.35 23.89
N TRP A 151 0.12 12.18 24.88
CA TRP A 151 -0.69 13.39 24.71
C TRP A 151 -0.09 14.42 23.72
N PRO A 152 1.24 14.69 23.70
CA PRO A 152 1.82 15.58 22.72
C PRO A 152 1.60 15.13 21.27
N VAL A 153 1.69 13.83 21.00
CA VAL A 153 1.45 13.28 19.65
C VAL A 153 -0.03 13.39 19.29
N LEU A 154 -0.94 13.08 20.20
CA LEU A 154 -2.38 13.28 19.97
C LEU A 154 -2.69 14.74 19.60
N ALA A 155 -2.15 15.69 20.36
CA ALA A 155 -2.34 17.12 20.08
C ALA A 155 -1.77 17.52 18.70
N PHE A 156 -0.63 16.93 18.31
CA PHE A 156 -0.04 17.12 16.99
C PHE A 156 -0.93 16.57 15.88
N GLU A 157 -1.47 15.36 16.03
CA GLU A 157 -2.31 14.71 15.02
C GLU A 157 -3.63 15.45 14.79
N VAL A 158 -4.24 15.99 15.84
CA VAL A 158 -5.41 16.87 15.71
C VAL A 158 -5.06 18.09 14.83
N LYS A 159 -3.93 18.74 15.13
CA LYS A 159 -3.48 19.89 14.35
C LYS A 159 -3.09 19.51 12.92
N LEU A 160 -2.44 18.37 12.75
CA LEU A 160 -2.07 17.82 11.42
C LEU A 160 -3.33 17.63 10.56
N SER A 161 -4.37 16.99 11.10
CA SER A 161 -5.63 16.74 10.38
C SER A 161 -6.29 18.04 9.94
N GLN A 162 -6.35 19.04 10.83
CA GLN A 162 -6.90 20.35 10.50
C GLN A 162 -6.12 21.07 9.40
N THR A 163 -4.78 21.09 9.47
CA THR A 163 -3.94 21.80 8.53
C THR A 163 -3.85 21.09 7.19
N SER A 164 -3.90 19.76 7.18
CA SER A 164 -3.90 18.94 5.96
C SER A 164 -5.13 19.20 5.09
N GLY A 165 -6.28 19.45 5.69
CA GLY A 165 -7.51 19.83 4.99
C GLY A 165 -7.32 21.08 4.13
N ASN A 166 -6.53 22.06 4.58
CA ASN A 166 -6.21 23.25 3.80
C ASN A 166 -5.38 22.97 2.53
N GLN A 167 -4.78 21.79 2.44
CA GLN A 167 -3.99 21.33 1.29
C GLN A 167 -4.73 20.31 0.43
N GLY A 168 -6.01 20.04 0.72
CA GLY A 168 -6.80 19.07 0.00
C GLY A 168 -6.61 17.62 0.45
N CYS A 169 -5.88 17.39 1.54
CA CYS A 169 -5.68 16.06 2.14
C CYS A 169 -6.74 15.84 3.22
N TYR A 170 -7.93 15.37 2.83
CA TYR A 170 -9.10 15.35 3.70
C TYR A 170 -9.28 14.03 4.46
N TYR A 171 -8.77 12.92 3.97
CA TYR A 171 -9.05 11.58 4.48
C TYR A 171 -7.85 11.06 5.25
N TRP A 172 -7.79 11.40 6.53
CA TRP A 172 -6.77 10.94 7.46
C TRP A 172 -7.31 9.87 8.40
N ILE A 173 -6.47 8.88 8.66
CA ILE A 173 -6.65 7.85 9.67
C ILE A 173 -5.42 7.90 10.59
N HIS A 174 -5.64 7.75 11.87
CA HIS A 174 -4.59 7.66 12.88
C HIS A 174 -4.75 6.35 13.62
N ASP A 175 -3.64 5.77 14.07
CA ASP A 175 -3.70 4.61 14.95
C ASP A 175 -4.34 5.03 16.28
N THR A 176 -5.55 4.55 16.53
CA THR A 176 -6.34 4.97 17.71
C THR A 176 -5.64 4.55 19.00
N GLY A 177 -5.24 5.52 19.81
CA GLY A 177 -4.43 5.32 21.00
C GLY A 177 -2.93 5.29 20.77
N GLY A 178 -2.49 5.43 19.50
CA GLY A 178 -1.10 5.36 19.07
C GLY A 178 -0.63 3.93 18.75
N PHE A 179 0.51 3.81 18.10
CA PHE A 179 1.10 2.53 17.68
C PHE A 179 2.22 2.07 18.63
N HIS A 180 3.11 2.98 19.03
CA HIS A 180 4.25 2.67 19.88
C HIS A 180 4.13 3.23 21.29
N GLY A 181 4.48 2.42 22.29
CA GLY A 181 4.49 2.83 23.68
C GLY A 181 3.07 2.91 24.26
N GLY A 182 2.91 3.72 25.26
CA GLY A 182 1.69 3.83 26.04
C GLY A 182 1.79 3.03 27.34
N THR A 183 1.31 3.63 28.41
CA THR A 183 1.02 2.94 29.66
C THR A 183 -0.47 2.62 29.66
N GLN A 184 -0.84 1.41 29.96
CA GLN A 184 -2.24 1.13 30.27
C GLN A 184 -2.65 2.01 31.47
N PRO A 185 -3.86 2.56 31.46
CA PRO A 185 -4.37 3.32 32.60
C PRO A 185 -4.48 2.48 33.86
#